data_d13e6220c4a7f5252fe168f8c6e5ab7d
#
_entry.id   d13e6220c4a7f5252fe168f8c6e5ab7d
#
_cell.length_a   1.000
_cell.length_b   1.000
_cell.length_c   1.000
_cell.angle_alpha   90.00
_cell.angle_beta   90.00
_cell.angle_gamma   90.00
#
_symmetry.space_group_name_H-M   'P 1'
#
loop_
_entity.id
_entity.type
_entity.pdbx_description
1 polymer ?
#
loop_
_entity_poly.entity_id
_entity_poly.type
_entity_poly.pdbx_seq_one_letter_code
_entity_poly.pdbx_strand_id
1 'polypeptide(L)'
;DVYKRQFQVAANEELVPVHELYRYCEIAREMLKGEYGVGRVIARPFLGRTADTFYRTTNRHDLSLKPPRKTMLDLLKDAGRDVIAVGKIFDIFDGEGVTEKIKTTGNTNGIAFTKALQTRDFEGLAFVNLVDFDMLYGHRRDVAGYAAAATEFDKFVADFIPGMREGDILMVTADHGCDPSYTKTTDHTREYVPYLICGKGVKPGVDLGTRLCFGTIAQTICDYLGVDASTLDGQSVLGDILA
;
A
#
# COMPACT_ATOMS: atom_id res chain seq x y z
N ASP A 1 -10.40 -0.31 -17.98
CA ASP A 1 -9.12 0.39 -17.95
C ASP A 1 -7.98 -0.65 -17.89
N VAL A 2 -7.38 -0.92 -19.05
CA VAL A 2 -6.35 -1.95 -19.22
C VAL A 2 -5.09 -1.61 -18.40
N TYR A 3 -4.78 -0.33 -18.22
CA TYR A 3 -3.59 0.12 -17.51
C TYR A 3 -3.72 0.01 -15.99
N LYS A 4 -4.91 0.27 -15.46
CA LYS A 4 -5.19 0.22 -14.01
C LYS A 4 -5.68 -1.14 -13.54
N ARG A 5 -5.90 -2.08 -14.47
CA ARG A 5 -6.49 -3.39 -14.16
C ARG A 5 -7.74 -3.27 -13.28
N GLN A 6 -8.62 -2.34 -13.63
CA GLN A 6 -9.84 -2.05 -12.89
C GLN A 6 -11.05 -2.14 -13.81
N PHE A 7 -12.12 -2.73 -13.33
CA PHE A 7 -13.44 -2.69 -13.94
C PHE A 7 -14.37 -1.87 -13.05
N GLN A 8 -15.02 -0.86 -13.60
CA GLN A 8 -15.84 0.06 -12.83
C GLN A 8 -17.26 0.03 -13.32
N VAL A 9 -18.23 -0.10 -12.42
CA VAL A 9 -19.66 -0.03 -12.70
C VAL A 9 -20.20 1.20 -11.98
N ALA A 10 -20.67 2.19 -12.75
CA ALA A 10 -21.30 3.38 -12.22
C ALA A 10 -22.82 3.34 -12.44
N ALA A 11 -23.59 3.68 -11.43
CA ALA A 11 -25.03 3.77 -11.52
C ALA A 11 -25.56 4.90 -10.63
N ASN A 12 -26.68 5.52 -11.06
CA ASN A 12 -27.41 6.47 -10.23
C ASN A 12 -28.22 5.72 -9.17
N GLU A 13 -28.01 6.05 -7.89
CA GLU A 13 -28.64 5.37 -6.74
C GLU A 13 -30.16 5.49 -6.72
N GLU A 14 -30.73 6.54 -7.34
CA GLU A 14 -32.18 6.70 -7.47
C GLU A 14 -32.80 5.72 -8.48
N LEU A 15 -31.98 5.26 -9.45
CA LEU A 15 -32.44 4.36 -10.52
C LEU A 15 -32.05 2.90 -10.27
N VAL A 16 -30.84 2.69 -9.74
CA VAL A 16 -30.31 1.36 -9.39
C VAL A 16 -29.94 1.40 -7.91
N PRO A 17 -30.71 0.75 -7.03
CA PRO A 17 -30.39 0.70 -5.61
C PRO A 17 -28.96 0.20 -5.36
N VAL A 18 -28.29 0.73 -4.34
CA VAL A 18 -26.88 0.45 -4.05
C VAL A 18 -26.60 -1.06 -3.92
N HIS A 19 -27.49 -1.82 -3.30
CA HIS A 19 -27.35 -3.26 -3.14
C HIS A 19 -27.37 -4.01 -4.50
N GLU A 20 -28.17 -3.54 -5.46
CA GLU A 20 -28.18 -4.10 -6.82
C GLU A 20 -26.90 -3.77 -7.57
N LEU A 21 -26.37 -2.55 -7.42
CA LEU A 21 -25.08 -2.18 -7.98
C LEU A 21 -23.96 -3.07 -7.42
N TYR A 22 -23.99 -3.35 -6.12
CA TYR A 22 -23.01 -4.27 -5.50
C TYR A 22 -23.15 -5.67 -6.06
N ARG A 23 -24.36 -6.19 -6.22
CA ARG A 23 -24.61 -7.49 -6.85
C ARG A 23 -24.08 -7.57 -8.28
N TYR A 24 -24.23 -6.52 -9.07
CA TYR A 24 -23.61 -6.46 -10.43
C TYR A 24 -22.09 -6.49 -10.36
N CYS A 25 -21.51 -5.81 -9.40
CA CYS A 25 -20.05 -5.84 -9.20
C CYS A 25 -19.54 -7.21 -8.71
N GLU A 26 -20.30 -7.92 -7.88
CA GLU A 26 -20.00 -9.30 -7.46
C GLU A 26 -20.03 -10.25 -8.66
N ILE A 27 -21.04 -10.17 -9.53
CA ILE A 27 -21.11 -10.94 -10.78
C ILE A 27 -19.91 -10.65 -11.67
N ALA A 28 -19.59 -9.36 -11.87
CA ALA A 28 -18.42 -8.95 -12.64
C ALA A 28 -17.12 -9.45 -12.01
N ARG A 29 -16.99 -9.46 -10.68
CA ARG A 29 -15.82 -10.00 -9.96
C ARG A 29 -15.63 -11.49 -10.23
N GLU A 30 -16.72 -12.27 -10.24
CA GLU A 30 -16.65 -13.70 -10.56
C GLU A 30 -16.23 -13.96 -12.02
N MET A 31 -16.71 -13.14 -12.95
CA MET A 31 -16.36 -13.28 -14.37
C MET A 31 -14.92 -12.84 -14.69
N LEU A 32 -14.39 -11.86 -13.93
CA LEU A 32 -13.10 -11.24 -14.19
C LEU A 32 -12.00 -11.85 -13.29
N LYS A 33 -11.88 -13.17 -13.33
CA LYS A 33 -10.84 -13.99 -12.67
C LYS A 33 -9.97 -14.70 -13.72
N GLY A 34 -8.86 -15.29 -13.26
CA GLY A 34 -7.95 -16.05 -14.11
C GLY A 34 -7.37 -15.19 -15.24
N GLU A 35 -7.46 -15.65 -16.48
CA GLU A 35 -6.92 -14.97 -17.67
C GLU A 35 -7.49 -13.56 -17.84
N TYR A 36 -8.76 -13.35 -17.52
CA TYR A 36 -9.44 -12.05 -17.58
C TYR A 36 -9.39 -11.27 -16.26
N GLY A 37 -8.52 -11.71 -15.36
CA GLY A 37 -8.42 -11.15 -14.02
C GLY A 37 -8.08 -9.67 -13.99
N VAL A 38 -8.97 -8.84 -13.40
CA VAL A 38 -8.69 -7.44 -13.09
C VAL A 38 -8.42 -7.31 -11.58
N GLY A 39 -7.51 -6.42 -11.19
CA GLY A 39 -7.14 -6.23 -9.80
C GLY A 39 -8.31 -5.77 -8.92
N ARG A 40 -9.24 -4.98 -9.48
CA ARG A 40 -10.42 -4.48 -8.75
C ARG A 40 -11.65 -4.41 -9.64
N VAL A 41 -12.80 -4.74 -9.05
CA VAL A 41 -14.12 -4.35 -9.56
C VAL A 41 -14.68 -3.31 -8.61
N ILE A 42 -15.07 -2.14 -9.12
CA ILE A 42 -15.43 -0.98 -8.31
C ILE A 42 -16.88 -0.59 -8.58
N ALA A 43 -17.71 -0.60 -7.55
CA ALA A 43 -19.00 0.05 -7.58
C ALA A 43 -18.82 1.56 -7.38
N ARG A 44 -19.33 2.35 -8.33
CA ARG A 44 -19.26 3.82 -8.28
C ARG A 44 -20.65 4.43 -8.35
N PRO A 45 -21.38 4.39 -7.25
CA PRO A 45 -22.69 5.03 -7.18
C PRO A 45 -22.55 6.55 -7.24
N PHE A 46 -23.56 7.17 -7.86
CA PHE A 46 -23.64 8.63 -7.97
C PHE A 46 -25.10 9.10 -7.87
N LEU A 47 -25.29 10.39 -7.64
CA LEU A 47 -26.57 11.07 -7.67
C LEU A 47 -26.50 12.27 -8.61
N GLY A 48 -27.68 12.85 -8.90
CA GLY A 48 -27.85 13.95 -9.84
C GLY A 48 -28.60 13.50 -11.09
N ARG A 49 -29.15 14.47 -11.86
CA ARG A 49 -29.99 14.19 -13.02
C ARG A 49 -29.37 14.60 -14.36
N THR A 50 -28.37 15.47 -14.31
CA THR A 50 -27.69 15.98 -15.50
C THR A 50 -26.17 15.92 -15.30
N ALA A 51 -25.39 16.02 -16.35
CA ALA A 51 -23.93 16.00 -16.30
C ALA A 51 -23.36 17.04 -15.30
N ASP A 52 -23.99 18.22 -15.21
CA ASP A 52 -23.53 19.31 -14.34
C ASP A 52 -23.90 19.09 -12.85
N THR A 53 -24.82 18.16 -12.59
CA THR A 53 -25.32 17.87 -11.23
C THR A 53 -24.86 16.53 -10.69
N PHE A 54 -24.14 15.72 -11.49
CA PHE A 54 -23.64 14.43 -11.04
C PHE A 54 -22.56 14.60 -9.97
N TYR A 55 -22.73 13.90 -8.86
CA TYR A 55 -21.71 13.78 -7.81
C TYR A 55 -21.63 12.37 -7.27
N ARG A 56 -20.44 11.94 -6.89
CA ARG A 56 -20.17 10.62 -6.31
C ARG A 56 -20.65 10.58 -4.88
N THR A 57 -21.32 9.49 -4.50
CA THR A 57 -21.73 9.25 -3.12
C THR A 57 -20.62 8.54 -2.33
N THR A 58 -20.82 8.41 -1.03
CA THR A 58 -19.92 7.70 -0.12
C THR A 58 -20.04 6.16 -0.23
N ASN A 59 -21.04 5.66 -0.97
CA ASN A 59 -21.34 4.24 -1.14
C ASN A 59 -20.44 3.54 -2.18
N ARG A 60 -19.24 4.07 -2.43
CA ARG A 60 -18.24 3.38 -3.22
C ARG A 60 -17.85 2.07 -2.52
N HIS A 61 -17.81 0.98 -3.31
CA HIS A 61 -17.39 -0.32 -2.83
C HIS A 61 -16.41 -0.96 -3.82
N ASP A 62 -15.26 -1.40 -3.32
CA ASP A 62 -14.20 -2.02 -4.11
C ASP A 62 -14.15 -3.52 -3.78
N LEU A 63 -14.26 -4.35 -4.81
CA LEU A 63 -14.06 -5.79 -4.74
C LEU A 63 -12.66 -6.09 -5.30
N SER A 64 -11.71 -6.30 -4.40
CA SER A 64 -10.32 -6.63 -4.75
C SER A 64 -10.19 -8.07 -5.24
N LEU A 65 -9.16 -8.36 -6.00
CA LEU A 65 -8.74 -9.71 -6.29
C LEU A 65 -7.78 -10.14 -5.18
N LYS A 66 -8.06 -11.28 -4.57
CA LYS A 66 -7.11 -11.89 -3.64
C LYS A 66 -5.78 -12.17 -4.32
N PRO A 67 -4.66 -12.07 -3.63
CA PRO A 67 -3.37 -12.48 -4.17
C PRO A 67 -3.46 -13.90 -4.74
N PRO A 68 -2.93 -14.17 -5.95
CA PRO A 68 -3.07 -15.47 -6.61
C PRO A 68 -2.27 -16.59 -5.94
N ARG A 69 -1.36 -16.24 -5.04
CA ARG A 69 -0.52 -17.13 -4.24
C ARG A 69 -0.23 -16.49 -2.89
N LYS A 70 0.26 -17.28 -1.95
CA LYS A 70 0.72 -16.75 -0.65
C LYS A 70 1.73 -15.63 -0.84
N THR A 71 1.52 -14.55 -0.12
CA THR A 71 2.40 -13.39 -0.05
C THR A 71 3.30 -13.48 1.18
N MET A 72 4.24 -12.54 1.31
CA MET A 72 5.01 -12.36 2.54
C MET A 72 4.11 -12.26 3.78
N LEU A 73 2.97 -11.57 3.67
CA LEU A 73 2.05 -11.39 4.81
C LEU A 73 1.50 -12.73 5.29
N ASP A 74 1.16 -13.63 4.35
CA ASP A 74 0.68 -14.97 4.69
C ASP A 74 1.77 -15.80 5.35
N LEU A 75 3.00 -15.74 4.83
CA LEU A 75 4.14 -16.50 5.37
C LEU A 75 4.48 -16.05 6.80
N LEU A 76 4.47 -14.75 7.06
CA LEU A 76 4.70 -14.19 8.39
C LEU A 76 3.60 -14.62 9.37
N LYS A 77 2.35 -14.50 8.98
CA LYS A 77 1.20 -14.94 9.78
C LYS A 77 1.23 -16.43 10.09
N ASP A 78 1.52 -17.26 9.09
CA ASP A 78 1.63 -18.72 9.25
C ASP A 78 2.78 -19.11 10.18
N ALA A 79 3.83 -18.30 10.23
CA ALA A 79 4.95 -18.44 11.17
C ALA A 79 4.66 -17.86 12.57
N GLY A 80 3.42 -17.42 12.83
CA GLY A 80 3.00 -16.86 14.12
C GLY A 80 3.50 -15.42 14.36
N ARG A 81 3.93 -14.70 13.32
CA ARG A 81 4.36 -13.31 13.42
C ARG A 81 3.17 -12.36 13.31
N ASP A 82 3.27 -11.22 13.97
CA ASP A 82 2.30 -10.13 13.81
C ASP A 82 2.43 -9.50 12.42
N VAL A 83 1.29 -9.20 11.80
CA VAL A 83 1.20 -8.45 10.55
C VAL A 83 0.20 -7.33 10.72
N ILE A 84 0.69 -6.16 11.10
CA ILE A 84 -0.10 -4.97 11.39
C ILE A 84 -0.21 -4.12 10.13
N ALA A 85 -1.39 -4.08 9.53
CA ALA A 85 -1.68 -3.31 8.32
C ALA A 85 -2.20 -1.91 8.67
N VAL A 86 -1.42 -0.87 8.39
CA VAL A 86 -1.79 0.54 8.62
C VAL A 86 -2.15 1.20 7.29
N GLY A 87 -3.30 1.86 7.23
CA GLY A 87 -3.80 2.49 6.01
C GLY A 87 -4.49 1.52 5.06
N LYS A 88 -4.14 1.55 3.78
CA LYS A 88 -4.78 0.73 2.73
C LYS A 88 -4.23 -0.68 2.58
N ILE A 89 -3.23 -1.08 3.31
CA ILE A 89 -2.57 -2.39 3.16
C ILE A 89 -3.58 -3.53 3.26
N PHE A 90 -4.48 -3.49 4.25
CA PHE A 90 -5.54 -4.51 4.37
C PHE A 90 -6.39 -4.62 3.10
N ASP A 91 -6.79 -3.50 2.52
CA ASP A 91 -7.66 -3.47 1.35
C ASP A 91 -6.91 -3.86 0.06
N ILE A 92 -5.58 -3.61 -0.01
CA ILE A 92 -4.71 -4.01 -1.13
C ILE A 92 -4.57 -5.53 -1.18
N PHE A 93 -4.37 -6.16 -0.03
CA PHE A 93 -4.19 -7.61 0.08
C PHE A 93 -5.50 -8.38 0.34
N ASP A 94 -6.66 -7.70 0.28
CA ASP A 94 -7.98 -8.28 0.59
C ASP A 94 -8.03 -8.97 1.96
N GLY A 95 -7.26 -8.46 2.92
CA GLY A 95 -7.13 -8.99 4.27
C GLY A 95 -6.27 -10.24 4.42
N GLU A 96 -5.78 -10.81 3.31
CA GLU A 96 -4.96 -12.03 3.37
C GLU A 96 -3.64 -11.75 4.11
N GLY A 97 -3.27 -12.66 4.98
CA GLY A 97 -2.03 -12.58 5.76
C GLY A 97 -2.00 -11.51 6.86
N VAL A 98 -3.03 -10.67 7.00
CA VAL A 98 -3.08 -9.61 8.02
C VAL A 98 -3.58 -10.15 9.36
N THR A 99 -2.91 -9.78 10.48
CA THR A 99 -3.34 -10.11 11.85
C THR A 99 -4.08 -8.96 12.50
N GLU A 100 -3.75 -7.70 12.14
CA GLU A 100 -4.40 -6.50 12.66
C GLU A 100 -4.54 -5.43 11.60
N LYS A 101 -5.70 -4.74 11.58
CA LYS A 101 -5.98 -3.63 10.68
C LYS A 101 -6.13 -2.32 11.44
N ILE A 102 -5.35 -1.32 11.05
CA ILE A 102 -5.45 0.06 11.54
C ILE A 102 -5.87 0.96 10.38
N LYS A 103 -7.10 1.45 10.41
CA LYS A 103 -7.59 2.39 9.39
C LYS A 103 -7.01 3.78 9.63
N THR A 104 -6.66 4.47 8.55
CA THR A 104 -6.17 5.84 8.57
C THR A 104 -7.04 6.75 7.72
N THR A 105 -7.01 8.05 8.03
CA THR A 105 -7.71 9.10 7.27
C THR A 105 -6.78 9.92 6.39
N GLY A 106 -5.47 9.71 6.49
CA GLY A 106 -4.42 10.41 5.74
C GLY A 106 -3.04 10.19 6.35
N ASN A 107 -2.02 10.87 5.84
CA ASN A 107 -0.63 10.71 6.27
C ASN A 107 -0.42 11.07 7.74
N THR A 108 -0.92 12.22 8.20
CA THR A 108 -0.77 12.68 9.59
C THR A 108 -1.29 11.64 10.59
N ASN A 109 -2.44 11.04 10.29
CA ASN A 109 -3.02 10.00 11.12
C ASN A 109 -2.21 8.68 11.02
N GLY A 110 -1.75 8.32 9.82
CA GLY A 110 -0.87 7.16 9.60
C GLY A 110 0.46 7.29 10.35
N ILE A 111 1.10 8.45 10.30
CA ILE A 111 2.32 8.78 11.06
C ILE A 111 2.09 8.65 12.56
N ALA A 112 0.99 9.19 13.08
CA ALA A 112 0.67 9.11 14.51
C ALA A 112 0.51 7.64 14.98
N PHE A 113 -0.19 6.81 14.22
CA PHE A 113 -0.30 5.38 14.51
C PHE A 113 1.05 4.66 14.42
N THR A 114 1.86 4.97 13.41
CA THR A 114 3.20 4.38 13.26
C THR A 114 4.09 4.72 14.46
N LYS A 115 4.05 5.98 14.92
CA LYS A 115 4.77 6.41 16.11
C LYS A 115 4.31 5.67 17.38
N ALA A 116 3.02 5.42 17.51
CA ALA A 116 2.47 4.68 18.65
C ALA A 116 2.93 3.20 18.68
N LEU A 117 3.27 2.60 17.53
CA LEU A 117 3.77 1.23 17.47
C LEU A 117 5.15 1.07 18.13
N GLN A 118 5.96 2.14 18.28
CA GLN A 118 7.25 2.07 18.98
C GLN A 118 7.14 1.67 20.45
N THR A 119 6.01 1.98 21.08
CA THR A 119 5.75 1.65 22.49
C THR A 119 4.96 0.36 22.67
N ARG A 120 4.58 -0.27 21.56
CA ARG A 120 3.79 -1.49 21.55
C ARG A 120 4.70 -2.70 21.43
N ASP A 121 4.41 -3.71 22.26
CA ASP A 121 5.09 -5.00 22.17
C ASP A 121 4.44 -5.86 21.08
N PHE A 122 5.22 -6.15 20.01
CA PHE A 122 4.85 -7.07 18.94
C PHE A 122 6.11 -7.61 18.26
N GLU A 123 6.02 -8.79 17.64
CA GLU A 123 7.11 -9.40 16.88
C GLU A 123 6.62 -9.74 15.48
N GLY A 124 7.09 -8.98 14.48
CA GLY A 124 6.65 -9.15 13.10
C GLY A 124 6.79 -7.89 12.27
N LEU A 125 5.78 -7.62 11.43
CA LEU A 125 5.77 -6.54 10.45
C LEU A 125 4.66 -5.52 10.75
N ALA A 126 5.02 -4.25 10.88
CA ALA A 126 4.09 -3.14 10.71
C ALA A 126 4.22 -2.59 9.27
N PHE A 127 3.23 -2.85 8.44
CA PHE A 127 3.22 -2.39 7.05
C PHE A 127 2.34 -1.15 6.93
N VAL A 128 2.96 -0.01 6.66
CA VAL A 128 2.31 1.30 6.67
C VAL A 128 2.20 1.86 5.26
N ASN A 129 1.00 2.30 4.87
CA ASN A 129 0.77 3.00 3.62
C ASN A 129 0.34 4.45 3.89
N LEU A 130 1.20 5.41 3.52
CA LEU A 130 0.94 6.84 3.60
C LEU A 130 0.32 7.31 2.28
N VAL A 131 -1.00 7.42 2.25
CA VAL A 131 -1.82 7.50 1.04
C VAL A 131 -1.86 8.89 0.38
N ASP A 132 -1.54 9.97 1.10
CA ASP A 132 -1.78 11.33 0.62
C ASP A 132 -0.81 11.74 -0.49
N PHE A 133 0.39 11.18 -0.51
CA PHE A 133 1.36 11.39 -1.59
C PHE A 133 0.74 11.14 -2.97
N ASP A 134 0.03 10.02 -3.11
CA ASP A 134 -0.68 9.70 -4.34
C ASP A 134 -2.03 10.41 -4.44
N MET A 135 -2.90 10.24 -3.44
CA MET A 135 -4.32 10.62 -3.52
C MET A 135 -4.56 12.12 -3.51
N LEU A 136 -3.85 12.86 -2.65
CA LEU A 136 -4.06 14.30 -2.49
C LEU A 136 -3.13 15.12 -3.38
N TYR A 137 -1.90 14.70 -3.56
CA TYR A 137 -0.88 15.51 -4.20
C TYR A 137 -0.46 15.00 -5.58
N GLY A 138 -0.18 13.70 -5.71
CA GLY A 138 0.30 13.09 -6.94
C GLY A 138 -0.71 13.19 -8.09
N HIS A 139 -1.87 12.58 -7.96
CA HIS A 139 -2.93 12.63 -8.97
C HIS A 139 -3.49 14.04 -9.23
N ARG A 140 -3.39 14.95 -8.27
CA ARG A 140 -3.84 16.35 -8.40
C ARG A 140 -2.78 17.30 -8.91
N ARG A 141 -1.57 16.80 -9.13
CA ARG A 141 -0.42 17.60 -9.60
C ARG A 141 -0.10 18.78 -8.66
N ASP A 142 -0.30 18.57 -7.36
CA ASP A 142 0.03 19.54 -6.33
C ASP A 142 1.48 19.34 -5.86
N VAL A 143 2.41 19.99 -6.58
CA VAL A 143 3.86 19.93 -6.28
C VAL A 143 4.17 20.46 -4.89
N ALA A 144 3.52 21.56 -4.49
CA ALA A 144 3.77 22.21 -3.21
C ALA A 144 3.28 21.33 -2.05
N GLY A 145 2.07 20.75 -2.18
CA GLY A 145 1.51 19.81 -1.20
C GLY A 145 2.35 18.54 -1.08
N TYR A 146 2.85 17.99 -2.21
CA TYR A 146 3.73 16.82 -2.21
C TYR A 146 5.05 17.12 -1.46
N ALA A 147 5.67 18.24 -1.73
CA ALA A 147 6.91 18.67 -1.05
C ALA A 147 6.67 18.91 0.45
N ALA A 148 5.53 19.50 0.83
CA ALA A 148 5.16 19.69 2.23
C ALA A 148 4.97 18.34 2.94
N ALA A 149 4.29 17.37 2.31
CA ALA A 149 4.11 16.03 2.85
C ALA A 149 5.45 15.28 2.99
N ALA A 150 6.38 15.43 2.03
CA ALA A 150 7.72 14.86 2.14
C ALA A 150 8.51 15.48 3.31
N THR A 151 8.37 16.79 3.53
CA THR A 151 8.99 17.49 4.67
C THR A 151 8.40 17.03 6.01
N GLU A 152 7.09 16.80 6.08
CA GLU A 152 6.43 16.23 7.28
C GLU A 152 6.94 14.82 7.57
N PHE A 153 7.05 14.01 6.52
CA PHE A 153 7.59 12.65 6.65
C PHE A 153 9.05 12.64 7.09
N ASP A 154 9.89 13.52 6.55
CA ASP A 154 11.30 13.66 6.95
C ASP A 154 11.42 14.00 8.44
N LYS A 155 10.64 14.95 8.94
CA LYS A 155 10.58 15.27 10.38
C LYS A 155 10.13 14.08 11.21
N PHE A 156 9.12 13.34 10.75
CA PHE A 156 8.69 12.12 11.42
C PHE A 156 9.82 11.10 11.51
N VAL A 157 10.54 10.84 10.42
CA VAL A 157 11.66 9.87 10.40
C VAL A 157 12.77 10.31 11.35
N ALA A 158 13.11 11.61 11.37
CA ALA A 158 14.11 12.16 12.28
C ALA A 158 13.75 11.95 13.76
N ASP A 159 12.45 12.07 14.10
CA ASP A 159 11.95 11.81 15.46
C ASP A 159 11.83 10.30 15.75
N PHE A 160 11.53 9.49 14.74
CA PHE A 160 11.22 8.06 14.89
C PHE A 160 12.48 7.21 15.10
N ILE A 161 13.53 7.45 14.31
CA ILE A 161 14.76 6.64 14.34
C ILE A 161 15.40 6.55 15.73
N PRO A 162 15.56 7.66 16.49
CA PRO A 162 16.15 7.59 17.83
C PRO A 162 15.37 6.72 18.83
N GLY A 163 14.06 6.58 18.63
CA GLY A 163 13.17 5.77 19.47
C GLY A 163 13.10 4.29 19.07
N MET A 164 13.77 3.86 18.00
CA MET A 164 13.80 2.47 17.58
C MET A 164 14.55 1.59 18.60
N ARG A 165 14.02 0.40 18.85
CA ARG A 165 14.62 -0.59 19.76
C ARG A 165 15.78 -1.34 19.07
N GLU A 166 16.55 -2.05 19.86
CA GLU A 166 17.44 -3.09 19.33
C GLU A 166 16.59 -4.13 18.58
N GLY A 167 17.01 -4.50 17.38
CA GLY A 167 16.28 -5.42 16.52
C GLY A 167 15.15 -4.78 15.70
N ASP A 168 14.87 -3.48 15.83
CA ASP A 168 13.95 -2.82 14.90
C ASP A 168 14.67 -2.43 13.61
N ILE A 169 14.03 -2.69 12.45
CA ILE A 169 14.46 -2.19 11.14
C ILE A 169 13.33 -1.35 10.54
N LEU A 170 13.67 -0.15 10.09
CA LEU A 170 12.78 0.69 9.29
C LEU A 170 13.16 0.57 7.82
N MET A 171 12.20 0.21 6.98
CA MET A 171 12.33 0.23 5.53
C MET A 171 11.37 1.27 4.96
N VAL A 172 11.88 2.14 4.07
CA VAL A 172 11.10 3.17 3.39
C VAL A 172 11.18 2.92 1.89
N THR A 173 10.03 2.81 1.26
CA THR A 173 9.90 2.61 -0.19
C THR A 173 8.61 3.24 -0.71
N ALA A 174 8.36 3.11 -2.00
CA ALA A 174 7.06 3.40 -2.63
C ALA A 174 6.64 2.22 -3.51
N ASP A 175 5.35 2.09 -3.77
CA ASP A 175 4.77 1.08 -4.65
C ASP A 175 4.90 1.45 -6.14
N HIS A 176 5.00 2.74 -6.45
CA HIS A 176 5.21 3.29 -7.81
C HIS A 176 5.74 4.71 -7.75
N GLY A 177 6.18 5.23 -8.90
CA GLY A 177 6.48 6.65 -9.10
C GLY A 177 5.20 7.47 -9.19
N CYS A 178 5.24 8.69 -8.70
CA CYS A 178 4.14 9.65 -8.84
C CYS A 178 4.69 11.09 -8.83
N ASP A 179 5.28 11.51 -9.96
CA ASP A 179 5.81 12.88 -10.11
C ASP A 179 4.66 13.90 -10.28
N PRO A 180 4.40 14.75 -9.29
CA PRO A 180 3.34 15.74 -9.37
C PRO A 180 3.64 16.85 -10.40
N SER A 181 4.88 17.00 -10.86
CA SER A 181 5.25 17.96 -11.91
C SER A 181 4.98 17.46 -13.33
N TYR A 182 4.74 16.15 -13.51
CA TYR A 182 4.48 15.56 -14.81
C TYR A 182 3.03 15.74 -15.25
N THR A 183 2.78 16.75 -16.09
CA THR A 183 1.42 17.21 -16.45
C THR A 183 0.80 16.51 -17.68
N LYS A 184 1.54 15.59 -18.36
CA LYS A 184 1.03 14.90 -19.56
C LYS A 184 -0.07 13.86 -19.27
N THR A 185 -0.18 13.41 -18.03
CA THR A 185 -1.21 12.51 -17.55
C THR A 185 -1.56 12.84 -16.11
N THR A 186 -2.73 12.39 -15.64
CA THR A 186 -3.13 12.43 -14.24
C THR A 186 -2.86 11.09 -13.53
N ASP A 187 -2.21 10.17 -14.21
CA ASP A 187 -1.87 8.84 -13.68
C ASP A 187 -0.46 8.83 -13.07
N HIS A 188 -0.05 7.67 -12.56
CA HIS A 188 1.27 7.44 -11.98
C HIS A 188 2.38 7.65 -13.02
N THR A 189 3.58 7.90 -12.55
CA THR A 189 4.79 8.01 -13.37
C THR A 189 5.71 6.80 -13.16
N ARG A 190 6.83 6.70 -13.87
CA ARG A 190 7.62 5.46 -13.96
C ARG A 190 9.06 5.64 -13.47
N GLU A 191 9.27 6.51 -12.51
CA GLU A 191 10.56 6.65 -11.85
C GLU A 191 10.87 5.41 -11.00
N TYR A 192 12.16 5.15 -10.81
CA TYR A 192 12.60 4.22 -9.78
C TYR A 192 12.15 4.72 -8.41
N VAL A 193 11.65 3.81 -7.61
CA VAL A 193 11.26 4.11 -6.23
C VAL A 193 12.46 4.01 -5.28
N PRO A 194 12.49 4.77 -4.18
CA PRO A 194 13.54 4.65 -3.18
C PRO A 194 13.44 3.30 -2.46
N TYR A 195 14.57 2.79 -1.99
CA TYR A 195 14.63 1.70 -1.04
C TYR A 195 15.68 2.04 0.02
N LEU A 196 15.22 2.56 1.16
CA LEU A 196 16.07 3.00 2.26
C LEU A 196 15.84 2.08 3.45
N ILE A 197 16.93 1.69 4.10
CA ILE A 197 16.90 0.77 5.25
C ILE A 197 17.75 1.36 6.36
N CYS A 198 17.22 1.42 7.56
CA CYS A 198 17.95 1.81 8.75
C CYS A 198 17.50 1.05 9.99
N GLY A 199 18.37 1.00 10.98
CA GLY A 199 18.16 0.32 12.26
C GLY A 199 19.47 0.24 13.03
N LYS A 200 19.42 -0.10 14.32
CA LYS A 200 20.62 -0.10 15.15
C LYS A 200 21.65 -1.15 14.74
N GLY A 201 21.24 -2.27 14.12
CA GLY A 201 22.13 -3.31 13.62
C GLY A 201 22.45 -3.18 12.12
N VAL A 202 21.96 -2.11 11.46
CA VAL A 202 22.12 -1.91 10.01
C VAL A 202 23.41 -1.14 9.73
N LYS A 203 24.24 -1.65 8.82
CA LYS A 203 25.48 -0.97 8.36
C LYS A 203 25.13 0.34 7.67
N PRO A 204 25.74 1.46 8.07
CA PRO A 204 25.52 2.73 7.39
C PRO A 204 26.24 2.78 6.04
N GLY A 205 25.69 3.52 5.08
CA GLY A 205 26.33 3.89 3.82
C GLY A 205 26.47 2.73 2.82
N VAL A 206 25.71 1.65 2.98
CA VAL A 206 25.69 0.54 2.00
C VAL A 206 24.89 0.97 0.77
N ASP A 207 25.51 0.93 -0.40
CA ASP A 207 24.82 1.09 -1.69
C ASP A 207 24.34 -0.28 -2.19
N LEU A 208 23.02 -0.47 -2.16
CA LEU A 208 22.39 -1.69 -2.63
C LEU A 208 22.24 -1.73 -4.17
N GLY A 209 22.53 -0.63 -4.87
CA GLY A 209 22.29 -0.51 -6.30
C GLY A 209 20.81 -0.62 -6.66
N THR A 210 20.53 -0.75 -7.95
CA THR A 210 19.16 -0.93 -8.45
C THR A 210 18.71 -2.38 -8.35
N ARG A 211 17.61 -2.63 -7.66
CA ARG A 211 16.97 -3.94 -7.59
C ARG A 211 15.83 -4.02 -8.60
N LEU A 212 15.72 -5.13 -9.31
CA LEU A 212 14.74 -5.28 -10.41
C LEU A 212 13.42 -5.90 -9.97
N CYS A 213 13.27 -6.21 -8.68
CA CYS A 213 12.09 -6.88 -8.16
C CYS A 213 11.73 -6.35 -6.77
N PHE A 214 10.47 -5.97 -6.58
CA PHE A 214 9.92 -5.62 -5.26
C PHE A 214 9.95 -6.79 -4.26
N GLY A 215 9.98 -8.02 -4.76
CA GLY A 215 10.13 -9.21 -3.93
C GLY A 215 11.40 -9.22 -3.08
N THR A 216 12.42 -8.42 -3.45
CA THR A 216 13.62 -8.20 -2.61
C THR A 216 13.25 -7.70 -1.21
N ILE A 217 12.27 -6.82 -1.09
CA ILE A 217 11.77 -6.31 0.20
C ILE A 217 11.17 -7.46 1.01
N ALA A 218 10.30 -8.24 0.38
CA ALA A 218 9.63 -9.38 1.03
C ALA A 218 10.64 -10.46 1.48
N GLN A 219 11.61 -10.81 0.62
CA GLN A 219 12.68 -11.75 0.94
C GLN A 219 13.51 -11.25 2.14
N THR A 220 13.89 -9.97 2.15
CA THR A 220 14.69 -9.39 3.22
C THR A 220 13.93 -9.37 4.56
N ILE A 221 12.64 -9.06 4.54
CA ILE A 221 11.81 -9.06 5.75
C ILE A 221 11.65 -10.49 6.30
N CYS A 222 11.33 -11.45 5.44
CA CYS A 222 11.19 -12.85 5.86
C CYS A 222 12.51 -13.41 6.40
N ASP A 223 13.63 -13.15 5.72
CA ASP A 223 14.96 -13.56 6.14
C ASP A 223 15.32 -12.97 7.51
N TYR A 224 15.06 -11.67 7.71
CA TYR A 224 15.28 -11.01 9.00
C TYR A 224 14.44 -11.61 10.13
N LEU A 225 13.21 -12.00 9.86
CA LEU A 225 12.29 -12.58 10.85
C LEU A 225 12.41 -14.11 10.96
N GLY A 226 13.37 -14.72 10.24
CA GLY A 226 13.62 -16.16 10.28
C GLY A 226 12.50 -17.00 9.65
N VAL A 227 11.81 -16.47 8.63
CA VAL A 227 10.69 -17.11 7.93
C VAL A 227 11.11 -17.55 6.54
N ASP A 228 10.83 -18.81 6.17
CA ASP A 228 11.13 -19.32 4.83
C ASP A 228 10.30 -18.59 3.76
N ALA A 229 11.00 -17.94 2.84
CA ALA A 229 10.44 -17.19 1.72
C ALA A 229 10.79 -17.80 0.36
N SER A 230 11.16 -19.07 0.30
CA SER A 230 11.61 -19.77 -0.92
C SER A 230 10.55 -19.75 -2.05
N THR A 231 9.28 -19.54 -1.72
CA THR A 231 8.18 -19.43 -2.69
C THR A 231 7.97 -18.03 -3.25
N LEU A 232 8.67 -17.02 -2.73
CA LEU A 232 8.58 -15.63 -3.17
C LEU A 232 9.66 -15.31 -4.20
N ASP A 233 9.38 -14.35 -5.08
CA ASP A 233 10.35 -13.81 -6.02
C ASP A 233 11.33 -12.86 -5.29
N GLY A 234 12.48 -12.58 -5.94
CA GLY A 234 13.49 -11.66 -5.45
C GLY A 234 14.60 -12.34 -4.66
N GLN A 235 15.47 -11.53 -4.09
CA GLN A 235 16.61 -11.97 -3.28
C GLN A 235 16.75 -11.07 -2.07
N SER A 236 17.00 -11.66 -0.90
CA SER A 236 17.29 -10.91 0.32
C SER A 236 18.57 -10.09 0.18
N VAL A 237 18.58 -8.91 0.76
CA VAL A 237 19.78 -8.07 0.92
C VAL A 237 20.28 -8.06 2.37
N LEU A 238 19.76 -8.95 3.20
CA LEU A 238 20.05 -8.97 4.63
C LEU A 238 21.55 -9.12 4.90
N GLY A 239 22.24 -10.01 4.17
CA GLY A 239 23.68 -10.21 4.30
C GLY A 239 24.52 -9.00 3.89
N ASP A 240 24.01 -8.12 3.04
CA ASP A 240 24.69 -6.89 2.64
C ASP A 240 24.58 -5.82 3.74
N ILE A 241 23.45 -5.77 4.46
CA ILE A 241 23.08 -4.66 5.37
C ILE A 241 23.30 -4.95 6.85
N LEU A 242 23.37 -6.20 7.29
CA LEU A 242 23.68 -6.53 8.68
C LEU A 242 25.17 -6.73 8.93
N ALA A 243 25.61 -6.34 10.13
CA ALA A 243 27.01 -6.45 10.55
C ALA A 243 27.40 -7.90 10.86
#